data_8f4c1f5c67f9e1dc8d10679b2e75f9cf
#
_entry.id   8f4c1f5c67f9e1dc8d10679b2e75f9cf
#
_cell.length_a   1.000
_cell.length_b   1.000
_cell.length_c   1.000
_cell.angle_alpha   90.00
_cell.angle_beta   90.00
_cell.angle_gamma   90.00
#
_symmetry.space_group_name_H-M   'P 1'
#
loop_
_entity.id
_entity.type
_entity.pdbx_description
1 polymer ?
#
loop_
_entity_poly.entity_id
_entity_poly.type
_entity_poly.pdbx_seq_one_letter_code
_entity_poly.pdbx_strand_id
1 'polypeptide(L)'
;MSDTHDQGAINASSVILNKIRSEDEKFKQIFTTRFHRSGFTGWPKADAIFKDYFEEDEVTIGLEYKPPLQEKREYMTGVGQAISYLHHNDYAGLILPKLSKDNYPISDFIVELFNSRDELKNLPICIFDYDTKTQITQDNLFLRKKIEKKNEYNIEKKEDKGKVKVFWAWWRDLSNYEMYDILSLCREYNEKETDIYSDFVWPKFKNKLENGEALTWEGEPRRRPSIPLGEKQNYKIPFFQLGLINQDTGHLTQFGFRLLNLCDQVGAESKVFMQALGNHILKVGKHMQLIDLLYFFQEEKIKKGEKFNSKNHKELFDNHLVDIGQVPPWEDRKPGRKTSGGKQNYIRDEFKLWNKLGFILGNERTYFRENYGLQFNWPKIREIYNFDINEFT
;
A
#
# COMPACT_ATOMS: atom_id res chain seq x y z
N MET A 1 -6.08 -6.36 -15.51
CA MET A 1 -4.64 -6.13 -15.85
C MET A 1 -3.87 -5.42 -14.71
N SER A 2 -4.51 -4.66 -13.80
CA SER A 2 -3.83 -4.00 -12.67
C SER A 2 -3.28 -4.99 -11.63
N ASP A 3 -4.01 -6.04 -11.30
CA ASP A 3 -3.64 -6.97 -10.21
C ASP A 3 -2.32 -7.71 -10.44
N THR A 4 -2.03 -8.12 -11.67
CA THR A 4 -0.78 -8.83 -11.99
C THR A 4 0.44 -7.91 -12.01
N HIS A 5 0.27 -6.63 -12.39
CA HIS A 5 1.33 -5.63 -12.38
C HIS A 5 1.70 -5.26 -10.93
N ASP A 6 0.73 -4.83 -10.13
CA ASP A 6 0.95 -4.41 -8.75
C ASP A 6 1.52 -5.56 -7.90
N GLN A 7 1.04 -6.79 -8.11
CA GLN A 7 1.57 -7.98 -7.46
C GLN A 7 3.03 -8.23 -7.83
N GLY A 8 3.37 -8.10 -9.12
CA GLY A 8 4.74 -8.26 -9.61
C GLY A 8 5.68 -7.19 -9.04
N ALA A 9 5.24 -5.94 -8.99
CA ALA A 9 5.98 -4.82 -8.42
C ALA A 9 6.26 -5.03 -6.91
N ILE A 10 5.24 -5.46 -6.15
CA ILE A 10 5.38 -5.78 -4.72
C ILE A 10 6.37 -6.92 -4.52
N ASN A 11 6.27 -7.99 -5.30
CA ASN A 11 7.15 -9.14 -5.20
C ASN A 11 8.59 -8.76 -5.54
N ALA A 12 8.81 -8.10 -6.68
CA ALA A 12 10.13 -7.67 -7.12
C ALA A 12 10.81 -6.75 -6.10
N SER A 13 10.08 -5.76 -5.60
CA SER A 13 10.61 -4.84 -4.58
C SER A 13 10.89 -5.55 -3.25
N SER A 14 10.10 -6.55 -2.85
CA SER A 14 10.37 -7.38 -1.67
C SER A 14 11.66 -8.18 -1.83
N VAL A 15 11.87 -8.78 -3.00
CA VAL A 15 13.10 -9.53 -3.30
C VAL A 15 14.32 -8.62 -3.28
N ILE A 16 14.24 -7.41 -3.84
CA ILE A 16 15.31 -6.42 -3.80
C ILE A 16 15.66 -6.06 -2.34
N LEU A 17 14.66 -5.76 -1.51
CA LEU A 17 14.88 -5.45 -0.09
C LEU A 17 15.53 -6.62 0.67
N ASN A 18 15.11 -7.85 0.38
CA ASN A 18 15.71 -9.03 1.00
C ASN A 18 17.18 -9.22 0.59
N LYS A 19 17.52 -8.98 -0.69
CA LYS A 19 18.91 -9.00 -1.15
C LYS A 19 19.75 -7.90 -0.49
N ILE A 20 19.23 -6.68 -0.38
CA ILE A 20 19.90 -5.59 0.32
C ILE A 20 20.22 -5.99 1.78
N ARG A 21 19.25 -6.62 2.47
CA ARG A 21 19.38 -7.01 3.88
C ARG A 21 20.25 -8.26 4.10
N SER A 22 20.25 -9.18 3.17
CA SER A 22 21.14 -10.34 3.20
C SER A 22 22.60 -9.99 2.91
N GLU A 23 22.87 -8.70 2.72
CA GLU A 23 24.21 -8.18 2.43
C GLU A 23 24.83 -8.74 1.14
N ASP A 24 24.00 -9.00 0.12
CA ASP A 24 24.49 -9.39 -1.20
C ASP A 24 25.49 -8.34 -1.72
N GLU A 25 26.74 -8.76 -1.94
CA GLU A 25 27.86 -7.89 -2.32
C GLU A 25 27.57 -7.04 -3.56
N LYS A 26 26.73 -7.54 -4.49
CA LYS A 26 26.37 -6.78 -5.71
C LYS A 26 25.43 -5.61 -5.39
N PHE A 27 24.63 -5.73 -4.35
CA PHE A 27 23.65 -4.72 -3.93
C PHE A 27 24.26 -3.71 -2.94
N LYS A 28 25.27 -4.10 -2.15
CA LYS A 28 25.94 -3.22 -1.16
C LYS A 28 26.54 -1.95 -1.76
N GLN A 29 26.89 -1.96 -3.02
CA GLN A 29 27.52 -0.81 -3.70
C GLN A 29 26.51 0.31 -4.02
N ILE A 30 25.20 0.01 -3.99
CA ILE A 30 24.14 0.97 -4.34
C ILE A 30 23.24 1.24 -3.14
N PHE A 31 22.99 0.19 -2.36
CA PHE A 31 21.99 0.21 -1.31
C PHE A 31 22.62 0.00 0.06
N THR A 32 22.18 0.76 1.02
CA THR A 32 22.49 0.47 2.42
C THR A 32 21.48 -0.54 2.96
N THR A 33 21.87 -1.30 4.00
CA THR A 33 20.96 -2.24 4.68
C THR A 33 19.78 -1.55 5.38
N ARG A 34 19.75 -0.22 5.39
CA ARG A 34 18.77 0.63 6.09
C ARG A 34 17.61 1.07 5.21
N PHE A 35 17.62 0.72 3.91
CA PHE A 35 16.51 1.06 3.03
C PHE A 35 15.21 0.38 3.46
N HIS A 36 14.13 1.16 3.46
CA HIS A 36 12.77 0.73 3.72
C HIS A 36 11.87 1.10 2.55
N ARG A 37 10.74 0.40 2.41
CA ARG A 37 9.68 0.88 1.54
C ARG A 37 9.07 2.15 2.11
N SER A 38 8.93 3.13 1.24
CA SER A 38 8.24 4.38 1.52
C SER A 38 6.99 4.50 0.65
N GLY A 39 6.00 5.21 1.15
CA GLY A 39 4.92 5.69 0.32
C GLY A 39 5.32 7.01 -0.35
N PHE A 40 4.85 7.21 -1.57
CA PHE A 40 5.02 8.44 -2.30
C PHE A 40 3.68 8.96 -2.82
N THR A 41 3.48 10.27 -2.74
CA THR A 41 2.23 10.92 -3.11
C THR A 41 2.36 11.85 -4.32
N GLY A 42 3.57 12.04 -4.85
CA GLY A 42 3.86 12.89 -6.00
C GLY A 42 3.60 12.23 -7.36
N TRP A 43 3.73 13.03 -8.40
CA TRP A 43 3.71 12.58 -9.78
C TRP A 43 5.07 12.92 -10.43
N PRO A 44 5.66 12.00 -11.21
CA PRO A 44 5.20 10.66 -11.58
C PRO A 44 5.29 9.66 -10.43
N LYS A 45 4.34 8.72 -10.37
CA LYS A 45 4.22 7.73 -9.30
C LYS A 45 5.02 6.48 -9.62
N ALA A 46 6.05 6.19 -8.82
CA ALA A 46 6.80 4.96 -8.90
C ALA A 46 6.00 3.75 -8.35
N ASP A 47 6.27 2.55 -8.86
CA ASP A 47 5.65 1.31 -8.39
C ASP A 47 6.11 0.93 -6.98
N ALA A 48 7.35 1.26 -6.64
CA ALA A 48 7.87 1.19 -5.28
C ALA A 48 8.90 2.29 -5.03
N ILE A 49 8.98 2.76 -3.79
CA ILE A 49 10.02 3.70 -3.36
C ILE A 49 10.73 3.11 -2.16
N PHE A 50 12.06 3.17 -2.20
CA PHE A 50 12.90 2.88 -1.06
C PHE A 50 13.50 4.16 -0.52
N LYS A 51 13.60 4.25 0.81
CA LYS A 51 14.12 5.41 1.51
C LYS A 51 15.04 4.98 2.63
N ASP A 52 16.18 5.65 2.76
CA ASP A 52 17.07 5.52 3.91
C ASP A 52 16.78 6.67 4.89
N TYR A 53 16.31 6.33 6.10
CA TYR A 53 15.91 7.31 7.11
C TYR A 53 17.00 7.63 8.14
N PHE A 54 18.14 6.98 8.05
CA PHE A 54 19.15 7.04 9.13
C PHE A 54 20.36 7.87 8.78
N GLU A 55 20.36 8.51 7.63
CA GLU A 55 21.41 9.47 7.22
C GLU A 55 20.87 10.89 7.31
N GLU A 56 21.78 11.84 7.60
CA GLU A 56 21.46 13.28 7.58
C GLU A 56 20.95 13.69 6.20
N ASP A 57 21.48 13.04 5.16
CA ASP A 57 20.99 13.16 3.79
C ASP A 57 20.07 11.98 3.45
N GLU A 58 18.79 12.25 3.46
CA GLU A 58 17.76 11.31 3.05
C GLU A 58 17.97 10.87 1.59
N VAL A 59 18.20 9.56 1.37
CA VAL A 59 18.38 8.99 0.03
C VAL A 59 17.11 8.25 -0.39
N THR A 60 16.61 8.55 -1.58
CA THR A 60 15.39 7.96 -2.13
C THR A 60 15.66 7.28 -3.47
N ILE A 61 15.00 6.13 -3.71
CA ILE A 61 15.07 5.38 -4.97
C ILE A 61 13.64 5.05 -5.42
N GLY A 62 13.24 5.56 -6.58
CA GLY A 62 12.00 5.19 -7.25
C GLY A 62 12.18 3.99 -8.17
N LEU A 63 11.37 2.95 -8.03
CA LEU A 63 11.44 1.73 -8.83
C LEU A 63 10.25 1.63 -9.78
N GLU A 64 10.54 1.30 -11.03
CA GLU A 64 9.56 0.95 -12.05
C GLU A 64 9.65 -0.53 -12.37
N TYR A 65 8.53 -1.23 -12.29
CA TYR A 65 8.41 -2.65 -12.63
C TYR A 65 7.67 -2.83 -13.96
N LYS A 66 8.21 -3.64 -14.83
CA LYS A 66 7.55 -4.05 -16.06
C LYS A 66 7.26 -5.55 -16.04
N PRO A 67 5.99 -5.94 -16.13
CA PRO A 67 5.62 -7.36 -16.17
C PRO A 67 6.10 -8.04 -17.44
N PRO A 68 6.21 -9.39 -17.45
CA PRO A 68 6.58 -10.15 -18.63
C PRO A 68 5.45 -10.08 -19.69
N LEU A 69 5.77 -10.49 -20.90
CA LEU A 69 4.83 -10.64 -22.01
C LEU A 69 4.19 -9.33 -22.52
N GLN A 70 4.83 -8.19 -22.25
CA GLN A 70 4.44 -6.91 -22.83
C GLN A 70 5.05 -6.70 -24.22
N GLU A 71 4.47 -5.75 -24.95
CA GLU A 71 5.04 -5.24 -26.21
C GLU A 71 6.29 -4.41 -25.92
N LYS A 72 7.26 -4.41 -26.84
CA LYS A 72 8.55 -3.67 -26.68
C LYS A 72 8.37 -2.21 -26.30
N ARG A 73 7.32 -1.55 -26.82
CA ARG A 73 7.01 -0.16 -26.52
C ARG A 73 6.76 0.08 -25.03
N GLU A 74 6.13 -0.86 -24.34
CA GLU A 74 5.82 -0.71 -22.91
C GLU A 74 7.09 -0.73 -22.04
N TYR A 75 8.10 -1.49 -22.46
CA TYR A 75 9.41 -1.46 -21.79
C TYR A 75 10.16 -0.15 -22.01
N MET A 76 10.05 0.44 -23.23
CA MET A 76 10.59 1.79 -23.50
C MET A 76 9.85 2.87 -22.71
N THR A 77 8.54 2.72 -22.51
CA THR A 77 7.77 3.58 -21.59
C THR A 77 8.33 3.49 -20.18
N GLY A 78 8.70 2.29 -19.71
CA GLY A 78 9.35 2.09 -18.43
C GLY A 78 10.69 2.83 -18.28
N VAL A 79 11.48 2.90 -19.35
CA VAL A 79 12.71 3.72 -19.39
C VAL A 79 12.37 5.20 -19.14
N GLY A 80 11.38 5.73 -19.87
CA GLY A 80 10.93 7.11 -19.69
C GLY A 80 10.40 7.38 -18.26
N GLN A 81 9.67 6.44 -17.69
CA GLN A 81 9.17 6.52 -16.31
C GLN A 81 10.33 6.52 -15.30
N ALA A 82 11.29 5.61 -15.42
CA ALA A 82 12.47 5.57 -14.55
C ALA A 82 13.29 6.87 -14.62
N ILE A 83 13.45 7.46 -15.81
CA ILE A 83 14.09 8.77 -15.97
C ILE A 83 13.29 9.86 -15.25
N SER A 84 11.95 9.84 -15.39
CA SER A 84 11.09 10.84 -14.77
C SER A 84 11.09 10.78 -13.23
N TYR A 85 11.38 9.62 -12.65
CA TYR A 85 11.48 9.47 -11.19
C TYR A 85 12.67 10.22 -10.60
N LEU A 86 13.72 10.48 -11.38
CA LEU A 86 14.87 11.30 -10.95
C LEU A 86 14.49 12.75 -10.65
N HIS A 87 13.27 13.16 -11.02
CA HIS A 87 12.74 14.48 -10.66
C HIS A 87 12.45 14.61 -9.15
N HIS A 88 12.12 13.50 -8.50
CA HIS A 88 11.72 13.47 -7.09
C HIS A 88 12.57 12.54 -6.22
N ASN A 89 13.37 11.68 -6.83
CA ASN A 89 14.20 10.71 -6.13
C ASN A 89 15.68 10.94 -6.50
N ASP A 90 16.57 10.61 -5.59
CA ASP A 90 18.00 10.68 -5.81
C ASP A 90 18.48 9.66 -6.84
N TYR A 91 17.78 8.53 -6.88
CA TYR A 91 18.04 7.42 -7.80
C TYR A 91 16.75 6.87 -8.37
N ALA A 92 16.87 6.14 -9.49
CA ALA A 92 15.77 5.34 -10.01
C ALA A 92 16.23 3.92 -10.32
N GLY A 93 15.30 3.00 -10.41
CA GLY A 93 15.55 1.62 -10.82
C GLY A 93 14.48 1.12 -11.78
N LEU A 94 14.90 0.35 -12.76
CA LEU A 94 14.02 -0.29 -13.73
C LEU A 94 14.14 -1.81 -13.58
N ILE A 95 13.02 -2.49 -13.41
CA ILE A 95 12.94 -3.93 -13.22
C ILE A 95 12.27 -4.53 -14.46
N LEU A 96 13.00 -5.34 -15.22
CA LEU A 96 12.60 -5.84 -16.54
C LEU A 96 12.60 -7.36 -16.58
N PRO A 97 11.71 -7.98 -17.38
CA PRO A 97 11.91 -9.38 -17.75
C PRO A 97 13.12 -9.51 -18.70
N LYS A 98 13.79 -10.65 -18.70
CA LYS A 98 14.86 -10.93 -19.68
C LYS A 98 14.35 -10.90 -21.12
N LEU A 99 13.18 -11.45 -21.33
CA LEU A 99 12.58 -11.57 -22.67
C LEU A 99 11.25 -10.84 -22.75
N SER A 100 10.99 -10.15 -23.87
CA SER A 100 9.68 -9.64 -24.22
C SER A 100 8.74 -10.74 -24.72
N LYS A 101 7.49 -10.38 -25.03
CA LYS A 101 6.45 -11.32 -25.51
C LYS A 101 6.87 -12.11 -26.76
N ASP A 102 7.66 -11.50 -27.64
CA ASP A 102 8.18 -12.10 -28.89
C ASP A 102 9.58 -12.73 -28.69
N ASN A 103 9.96 -13.07 -27.46
CA ASN A 103 11.25 -13.63 -27.07
C ASN A 103 12.48 -12.77 -27.42
N TYR A 104 12.28 -11.46 -27.62
CA TYR A 104 13.40 -10.55 -27.82
C TYR A 104 14.12 -10.27 -26.47
N PRO A 105 15.47 -10.23 -26.44
CA PRO A 105 16.25 -10.02 -25.20
C PRO A 105 16.16 -8.54 -24.76
N ILE A 106 15.01 -8.13 -24.24
CA ILE A 106 14.68 -6.75 -23.97
C ILE A 106 15.53 -6.13 -22.87
N SER A 107 15.89 -6.89 -21.83
CA SER A 107 16.77 -6.38 -20.78
C SER A 107 18.18 -6.08 -21.32
N ASP A 108 18.73 -6.96 -22.14
CA ASP A 108 20.05 -6.78 -22.77
C ASP A 108 20.05 -5.54 -23.67
N PHE A 109 19.02 -5.39 -24.49
CA PHE A 109 18.86 -4.22 -25.35
C PHE A 109 18.85 -2.90 -24.52
N ILE A 110 18.06 -2.85 -23.44
CA ILE A 110 17.96 -1.65 -22.62
C ILE A 110 19.29 -1.37 -21.88
N VAL A 111 19.93 -2.41 -21.36
CA VAL A 111 21.26 -2.26 -20.73
C VAL A 111 22.30 -1.73 -21.72
N GLU A 112 22.33 -2.27 -22.96
CA GLU A 112 23.20 -1.79 -24.02
C GLU A 112 22.88 -0.34 -24.41
N LEU A 113 21.61 0.03 -24.53
CA LEU A 113 21.16 1.38 -24.78
C LEU A 113 21.72 2.37 -23.75
N PHE A 114 21.62 2.01 -22.46
CA PHE A 114 22.17 2.86 -21.39
C PHE A 114 23.71 2.93 -21.42
N ASN A 115 24.39 1.85 -21.77
CA ASN A 115 25.86 1.82 -21.79
C ASN A 115 26.47 2.49 -23.03
N SER A 116 25.73 2.54 -24.15
CA SER A 116 26.20 3.07 -25.43
C SER A 116 25.95 4.57 -25.62
N ARG A 117 25.17 5.21 -24.75
CA ARG A 117 24.83 6.63 -24.84
C ARG A 117 25.31 7.34 -23.58
N ASP A 118 26.21 8.29 -23.74
CA ASP A 118 26.80 9.01 -22.60
C ASP A 118 25.75 9.73 -21.75
N GLU A 119 24.68 10.24 -22.37
CA GLU A 119 23.59 10.91 -21.68
C GLU A 119 22.81 9.95 -20.77
N LEU A 120 22.66 8.68 -21.16
CA LEU A 120 21.96 7.66 -20.37
C LEU A 120 22.91 6.95 -19.41
N LYS A 121 24.16 6.71 -19.79
CA LYS A 121 25.14 6.00 -18.98
C LYS A 121 25.34 6.65 -17.62
N ASN A 122 25.40 7.98 -17.61
CA ASN A 122 25.65 8.78 -16.40
C ASN A 122 24.37 9.01 -15.55
N LEU A 123 23.19 8.62 -16.03
CA LEU A 123 21.98 8.72 -15.21
C LEU A 123 22.06 7.79 -13.99
N PRO A 124 21.65 8.26 -12.80
CA PRO A 124 21.66 7.49 -11.57
C PRO A 124 20.50 6.46 -11.55
N ILE A 125 20.48 5.61 -12.59
CA ILE A 125 19.46 4.57 -12.79
C ILE A 125 20.14 3.20 -12.73
N CYS A 126 19.65 2.34 -11.83
CA CYS A 126 19.99 0.92 -11.84
C CYS A 126 18.99 0.11 -12.66
N ILE A 127 19.47 -0.97 -13.26
CA ILE A 127 18.61 -1.88 -14.06
C ILE A 127 18.74 -3.28 -13.45
N PHE A 128 17.58 -3.86 -13.18
CA PHE A 128 17.43 -5.25 -12.76
C PHE A 128 16.75 -6.04 -13.86
N ASP A 129 17.12 -7.30 -13.98
CA ASP A 129 16.33 -8.23 -14.79
C ASP A 129 15.93 -9.48 -14.01
N TYR A 130 14.89 -10.15 -14.50
CA TYR A 130 14.40 -11.38 -13.93
C TYR A 130 14.01 -12.39 -15.04
N ASP A 131 14.01 -13.68 -14.68
CA ASP A 131 13.57 -14.72 -15.60
C ASP A 131 12.05 -14.63 -15.81
N THR A 132 11.62 -14.58 -17.08
CA THR A 132 10.22 -14.42 -17.48
C THR A 132 9.35 -15.65 -17.21
N LYS A 133 9.94 -16.81 -17.01
CA LYS A 133 9.24 -18.11 -16.92
C LYS A 133 8.85 -18.49 -15.50
N THR A 134 9.39 -17.79 -14.51
CA THR A 134 9.22 -18.13 -13.10
C THR A 134 8.83 -16.90 -12.28
N GLN A 135 8.22 -17.14 -11.14
CA GLN A 135 7.99 -16.06 -10.15
C GLN A 135 9.33 -15.44 -9.74
N ILE A 136 9.36 -14.13 -9.55
CA ILE A 136 10.57 -13.43 -9.10
C ILE A 136 10.98 -13.92 -7.72
N THR A 137 12.21 -14.39 -7.63
CA THR A 137 12.85 -14.90 -6.40
C THR A 137 14.23 -14.27 -6.22
N GLN A 138 14.88 -14.55 -5.09
CA GLN A 138 16.25 -14.08 -4.87
C GLN A 138 17.25 -14.67 -5.89
N ASP A 139 16.99 -15.86 -6.42
CA ASP A 139 17.89 -16.57 -7.32
C ASP A 139 17.77 -16.11 -8.78
N ASN A 140 16.63 -15.51 -9.16
CA ASN A 140 16.37 -15.16 -10.56
C ASN A 140 16.23 -13.64 -10.84
N LEU A 141 16.45 -12.79 -9.83
CA LEU A 141 16.53 -11.35 -9.99
C LEU A 141 17.99 -10.89 -9.93
N PHE A 142 18.46 -10.25 -10.97
CA PHE A 142 19.87 -9.86 -11.13
C PHE A 142 20.00 -8.35 -11.35
N LEU A 143 21.03 -7.75 -10.73
CA LEU A 143 21.43 -6.38 -11.01
C LEU A 143 22.32 -6.37 -12.26
N ARG A 144 21.85 -5.69 -13.32
CA ARG A 144 22.52 -5.64 -14.64
C ARG A 144 23.29 -4.34 -14.86
N LYS A 145 22.76 -3.22 -14.38
CA LYS A 145 23.43 -1.92 -14.43
C LYS A 145 23.44 -1.32 -13.03
N LYS A 146 24.61 -0.87 -12.58
CA LYS A 146 24.81 -0.18 -11.32
C LYS A 146 24.66 1.33 -11.50
N ILE A 147 24.47 2.03 -10.39
CA ILE A 147 24.54 3.47 -10.33
C ILE A 147 26.02 3.86 -10.09
N GLU A 148 26.59 4.61 -11.01
CA GLU A 148 27.99 5.02 -10.93
C GLU A 148 28.18 6.42 -10.31
N LYS A 149 27.19 7.28 -10.42
CA LYS A 149 27.24 8.66 -9.91
C LYS A 149 26.01 9.02 -9.11
N LYS A 150 26.17 9.89 -8.11
CA LYS A 150 25.03 10.54 -7.45
C LYS A 150 24.29 11.43 -8.43
N ASN A 151 22.99 11.60 -8.20
CA ASN A 151 22.16 12.51 -8.97
C ASN A 151 22.63 13.95 -8.73
N GLU A 152 23.22 14.58 -9.74
CA GLU A 152 23.63 16.00 -9.70
C GLU A 152 22.47 16.93 -10.08
N TYR A 153 21.36 16.39 -10.55
CA TYR A 153 20.14 17.14 -10.89
C TYR A 153 19.32 17.39 -9.62
N ASN A 154 19.80 18.24 -8.72
CA ASN A 154 18.96 18.85 -7.70
C ASN A 154 18.00 19.83 -8.38
N ILE A 155 16.95 19.31 -8.95
CA ILE A 155 15.76 20.13 -9.13
C ILE A 155 15.25 20.34 -7.70
N GLU A 156 15.16 21.61 -7.29
CA GLU A 156 14.55 21.96 -6.01
C GLU A 156 13.32 21.09 -5.82
N LYS A 157 13.35 20.22 -4.82
CA LYS A 157 12.19 19.40 -4.45
C LYS A 157 11.09 20.41 -4.15
N LYS A 158 10.30 20.78 -5.14
CA LYS A 158 9.08 21.55 -4.89
C LYS A 158 8.26 20.67 -3.99
N GLU A 159 8.27 21.04 -2.71
CA GLU A 159 7.29 20.49 -1.79
C GLU A 159 5.93 20.66 -2.45
N ASP A 160 5.39 19.57 -2.96
CA ASP A 160 4.00 19.55 -3.39
C ASP A 160 3.18 19.70 -2.10
N LYS A 161 2.88 20.98 -1.76
CA LYS A 161 2.01 21.34 -0.64
C LYS A 161 0.56 20.87 -0.87
N GLY A 162 0.38 19.94 -1.82
CA GLY A 162 -0.84 19.19 -2.03
C GLY A 162 -1.22 18.43 -0.75
N LYS A 163 -2.51 18.27 -0.54
CA LYS A 163 -3.07 17.51 0.59
C LYS A 163 -2.33 16.19 0.73
N VAL A 164 -1.65 15.97 1.85
CA VAL A 164 -0.96 14.72 2.18
C VAL A 164 -1.91 13.56 1.91
N LYS A 165 -1.58 12.76 0.91
CA LYS A 165 -2.35 11.55 0.59
C LYS A 165 -1.57 10.36 1.09
N VAL A 166 -2.11 9.68 2.09
CA VAL A 166 -1.57 8.38 2.52
C VAL A 166 -1.56 7.41 1.34
N PHE A 167 -0.53 6.57 1.24
CA PHE A 167 -0.39 5.63 0.12
C PHE A 167 -1.26 4.38 0.26
N TRP A 168 -1.76 4.10 1.48
CA TRP A 168 -2.64 2.97 1.76
C TRP A 168 -4.11 3.38 1.76
N ALA A 169 -5.01 2.42 1.53
CA ALA A 169 -6.44 2.62 1.67
C ALA A 169 -6.80 2.81 3.14
N TRP A 170 -7.33 3.99 3.42
CA TRP A 170 -7.63 4.40 4.78
C TRP A 170 -8.81 3.66 5.34
N TRP A 171 -8.57 2.83 6.36
CA TRP A 171 -9.67 2.19 7.05
C TRP A 171 -10.26 3.12 8.11
N ARG A 172 -11.54 2.97 8.35
CA ARG A 172 -12.26 3.64 9.42
C ARG A 172 -12.92 2.58 10.29
N ASP A 173 -13.55 2.99 11.36
CA ASP A 173 -14.27 2.09 12.27
C ASP A 173 -15.51 1.48 11.58
N LEU A 174 -15.26 0.66 10.54
CA LEU A 174 -16.23 0.00 9.65
C LEU A 174 -16.13 -1.51 9.88
N SER A 175 -17.27 -2.17 10.14
CA SER A 175 -17.30 -3.62 10.28
C SER A 175 -17.51 -4.33 8.93
N ASN A 176 -17.30 -5.65 8.92
CA ASN A 176 -17.62 -6.52 7.79
C ASN A 176 -19.12 -6.47 7.43
N TYR A 177 -20.01 -6.42 8.40
CA TYR A 177 -21.45 -6.29 8.20
C TYR A 177 -21.84 -4.92 7.65
N GLU A 178 -21.29 -3.84 8.18
CA GLU A 178 -21.50 -2.49 7.66
C GLU A 178 -20.99 -2.37 6.22
N MET A 179 -19.88 -3.04 5.90
CA MET A 179 -19.38 -3.12 4.53
C MET A 179 -20.39 -3.83 3.61
N TYR A 180 -20.90 -4.97 4.02
CA TYR A 180 -21.94 -5.69 3.28
C TYR A 180 -23.19 -4.81 3.07
N ASP A 181 -23.68 -4.15 4.11
CA ASP A 181 -24.84 -3.25 4.03
C ASP A 181 -24.64 -2.15 3.00
N ILE A 182 -23.50 -1.48 3.01
CA ILE A 182 -23.20 -0.39 2.08
C ILE A 182 -23.09 -0.92 0.63
N LEU A 183 -22.40 -2.05 0.40
CA LEU A 183 -22.29 -2.64 -0.94
C LEU A 183 -23.66 -3.10 -1.46
N SER A 184 -24.51 -3.66 -0.59
CA SER A 184 -25.89 -4.08 -0.93
C SER A 184 -26.74 -2.88 -1.33
N LEU A 185 -26.64 -1.78 -0.61
CA LEU A 185 -27.33 -0.53 -0.95
C LEU A 185 -26.79 0.05 -2.27
N CYS A 186 -25.48 0.00 -2.51
CA CYS A 186 -24.92 0.43 -3.80
C CYS A 186 -25.50 -0.40 -4.95
N ARG A 187 -25.67 -1.73 -4.80
CA ARG A 187 -26.28 -2.59 -5.80
C ARG A 187 -27.77 -2.25 -6.03
N GLU A 188 -28.52 -1.99 -4.96
CA GLU A 188 -29.95 -1.62 -5.03
C GLU A 188 -30.19 -0.39 -5.90
N TYR A 189 -29.25 0.57 -5.88
CA TYR A 189 -29.38 1.85 -6.61
C TYR A 189 -28.47 1.95 -7.84
N ASN A 190 -27.80 0.87 -8.24
CA ASN A 190 -26.76 0.92 -9.29
C ASN A 190 -27.27 1.34 -10.68
N GLU A 191 -28.59 1.26 -10.93
CA GLU A 191 -29.24 1.69 -12.18
C GLU A 191 -29.54 3.21 -12.24
N LYS A 192 -29.29 3.96 -11.17
CA LYS A 192 -29.55 5.40 -11.12
C LYS A 192 -28.38 6.19 -11.73
N GLU A 193 -28.68 7.26 -12.46
CA GLU A 193 -27.68 8.10 -13.14
C GLU A 193 -27.17 9.28 -12.27
N THR A 194 -27.14 9.14 -10.95
CA THR A 194 -26.74 10.22 -10.02
C THR A 194 -25.59 9.78 -9.12
N ASP A 195 -25.12 10.63 -8.21
CA ASP A 195 -24.26 10.22 -7.08
C ASP A 195 -25.10 9.36 -6.12
N ILE A 196 -25.22 8.08 -6.44
CA ILE A 196 -26.05 7.14 -5.67
C ILE A 196 -25.61 7.04 -4.21
N TYR A 197 -24.28 7.21 -3.94
CA TYR A 197 -23.80 7.16 -2.57
C TYR A 197 -24.34 8.29 -1.73
N SER A 198 -24.37 9.49 -2.27
CA SER A 198 -24.85 10.67 -1.55
C SER A 198 -26.36 10.74 -1.44
N ASP A 199 -27.06 10.35 -2.51
CA ASP A 199 -28.50 10.57 -2.63
C ASP A 199 -29.31 9.42 -2.02
N PHE A 200 -28.80 8.19 -2.03
CA PHE A 200 -29.55 7.02 -1.60
C PHE A 200 -28.83 6.17 -0.55
N VAL A 201 -27.56 5.78 -0.81
CA VAL A 201 -26.85 4.81 0.04
C VAL A 201 -26.60 5.39 1.42
N TRP A 202 -25.99 6.58 1.50
CA TRP A 202 -25.67 7.17 2.78
C TRP A 202 -26.91 7.49 3.64
N PRO A 203 -28.00 8.10 3.13
CA PRO A 203 -29.19 8.33 3.92
C PRO A 203 -29.77 7.06 4.53
N LYS A 204 -29.86 5.97 3.74
CA LYS A 204 -30.38 4.68 4.22
C LYS A 204 -29.45 4.04 5.25
N PHE A 205 -28.15 3.99 4.96
CA PHE A 205 -27.19 3.42 5.89
C PHE A 205 -27.09 4.22 7.20
N LYS A 206 -27.16 5.56 7.11
CA LYS A 206 -27.22 6.43 8.28
C LYS A 206 -28.42 6.08 9.16
N ASN A 207 -29.58 5.88 8.55
CA ASN A 207 -30.79 5.47 9.28
C ASN A 207 -30.61 4.13 10.00
N LYS A 208 -30.01 3.13 9.35
CA LYS A 208 -29.64 1.86 10.00
C LYS A 208 -28.76 2.07 11.23
N LEU A 209 -27.74 2.92 11.14
CA LEU A 209 -26.85 3.26 12.26
C LEU A 209 -27.62 3.95 13.42
N GLU A 210 -28.52 4.88 13.10
CA GLU A 210 -29.29 5.63 14.09
C GLU A 210 -30.29 4.73 14.82
N ASN A 211 -30.88 3.77 14.11
CA ASN A 211 -31.84 2.82 14.66
C ASN A 211 -31.19 1.62 15.37
N GLY A 212 -29.88 1.42 15.23
CA GLY A 212 -29.19 0.27 15.81
C GLY A 212 -29.35 -1.02 14.99
N GLU A 213 -29.62 -0.89 13.69
CA GLU A 213 -29.74 -2.02 12.75
C GLU A 213 -28.40 -2.40 12.12
N ALA A 214 -27.40 -1.50 12.17
CA ALA A 214 -26.04 -1.83 11.76
C ALA A 214 -25.36 -2.71 12.81
N LEU A 215 -24.47 -3.60 12.36
CA LEU A 215 -23.80 -4.57 13.24
C LEU A 215 -22.31 -4.26 13.40
N THR A 216 -21.76 -4.55 14.57
CA THR A 216 -20.33 -4.55 14.86
C THR A 216 -19.63 -5.74 14.20
N TRP A 217 -18.30 -5.84 14.32
CA TRP A 217 -17.54 -7.02 13.89
C TRP A 217 -17.97 -8.33 14.59
N GLU A 218 -18.53 -8.22 15.77
CA GLU A 218 -19.03 -9.34 16.59
C GLU A 218 -20.49 -9.71 16.27
N GLY A 219 -21.14 -8.99 15.34
CA GLY A 219 -22.54 -9.18 15.01
C GLY A 219 -23.52 -8.53 16.01
N GLU A 220 -23.02 -7.70 16.93
CA GLU A 220 -23.85 -7.02 17.90
C GLU A 220 -24.43 -5.71 17.32
N PRO A 221 -25.67 -5.32 17.68
CA PRO A 221 -26.26 -4.08 17.24
C PRO A 221 -25.41 -2.84 17.57
N ARG A 222 -25.17 -2.00 16.56
CA ARG A 222 -24.41 -0.75 16.69
C ARG A 222 -25.32 0.45 16.53
N ARG A 223 -25.65 1.10 17.63
CA ARG A 223 -26.44 2.33 17.60
C ARG A 223 -25.59 3.57 17.70
N ARG A 224 -25.80 4.51 16.77
CA ARG A 224 -25.14 5.82 16.76
C ARG A 224 -26.20 6.93 16.62
N PRO A 225 -26.79 7.39 17.72
CA PRO A 225 -27.97 8.28 17.70
C PRO A 225 -27.70 9.69 17.14
N SER A 226 -26.44 10.05 16.97
CA SER A 226 -26.07 11.33 16.35
C SER A 226 -24.83 11.13 15.49
N ILE A 227 -25.01 11.25 14.17
CA ILE A 227 -23.93 11.09 13.19
C ILE A 227 -23.59 12.44 12.59
N PRO A 228 -22.37 12.98 12.82
CA PRO A 228 -21.93 14.23 12.23
C PRO A 228 -21.94 14.18 10.69
N LEU A 229 -22.23 15.31 10.03
CA LEU A 229 -22.27 15.41 8.57
C LEU A 229 -20.99 14.93 7.88
N GLY A 230 -19.82 15.14 8.49
CA GLY A 230 -18.53 14.68 7.95
C GLY A 230 -18.31 13.17 7.96
N GLU A 231 -19.14 12.39 8.66
CA GLU A 231 -19.01 10.94 8.74
C GLU A 231 -19.32 10.25 7.40
N LYS A 232 -20.17 10.82 6.56
CA LYS A 232 -20.42 10.32 5.20
C LYS A 232 -19.15 10.00 4.45
N GLN A 233 -18.18 10.92 4.47
CA GLN A 233 -16.91 10.72 3.80
C GLN A 233 -16.06 9.61 4.47
N ASN A 234 -16.10 9.54 5.79
CA ASN A 234 -15.37 8.50 6.52
C ASN A 234 -15.84 7.09 6.14
N TYR A 235 -17.13 6.91 5.89
CA TYR A 235 -17.68 5.63 5.43
C TYR A 235 -17.45 5.41 3.92
N LYS A 236 -17.40 6.45 3.08
CA LYS A 236 -17.14 6.34 1.63
C LYS A 236 -15.69 6.00 1.30
N ILE A 237 -14.74 6.56 2.05
CA ILE A 237 -13.30 6.49 1.76
C ILE A 237 -12.78 5.06 1.56
N PRO A 238 -13.01 4.08 2.46
CA PRO A 238 -12.49 2.72 2.27
C PRO A 238 -12.95 2.09 0.95
N PHE A 239 -14.20 2.32 0.57
CA PHE A 239 -14.80 1.69 -0.61
C PHE A 239 -14.17 2.17 -1.92
N PHE A 240 -14.01 3.48 -2.11
CA PHE A 240 -13.42 3.96 -3.35
C PHE A 240 -11.90 3.77 -3.38
N GLN A 241 -11.21 3.87 -2.23
CA GLN A 241 -9.77 3.61 -2.18
C GLN A 241 -9.41 2.14 -2.41
N LEU A 242 -10.30 1.23 -2.03
CA LEU A 242 -10.21 -0.18 -2.37
C LEU A 242 -10.74 -0.49 -3.78
N GLY A 243 -11.25 0.49 -4.52
CA GLY A 243 -11.80 0.29 -5.83
C GLY A 243 -13.08 -0.56 -5.85
N LEU A 244 -13.85 -0.57 -4.75
CA LEU A 244 -15.13 -1.29 -4.65
C LEU A 244 -16.27 -0.48 -5.27
N ILE A 245 -16.19 0.84 -5.17
CA ILE A 245 -17.14 1.77 -5.78
C ILE A 245 -16.42 2.86 -6.55
N ASN A 246 -17.12 3.48 -7.50
CA ASN A 246 -16.66 4.69 -8.17
C ASN A 246 -16.65 5.85 -7.16
N GLN A 247 -15.58 6.64 -7.17
CA GLN A 247 -15.38 7.74 -6.22
C GLN A 247 -16.46 8.83 -6.34
N ASP A 248 -16.85 9.17 -7.55
CA ASP A 248 -17.74 10.30 -7.81
C ASP A 248 -19.22 9.93 -7.67
N THR A 249 -19.57 8.77 -8.21
CA THR A 249 -20.97 8.34 -8.32
C THR A 249 -21.40 7.31 -7.28
N GLY A 250 -20.47 6.58 -6.67
CA GLY A 250 -20.78 5.51 -5.72
C GLY A 250 -21.25 4.19 -6.34
N HIS A 251 -21.31 4.07 -7.67
CA HIS A 251 -21.63 2.83 -8.36
C HIS A 251 -20.63 1.74 -8.05
N LEU A 252 -21.10 0.50 -7.97
CA LEU A 252 -20.23 -0.66 -7.79
C LEU A 252 -19.29 -0.83 -8.98
N THR A 253 -18.03 -1.09 -8.69
CA THR A 253 -17.10 -1.59 -9.68
C THR A 253 -17.31 -3.09 -9.93
N GLN A 254 -16.66 -3.64 -10.95
CA GLN A 254 -16.68 -5.08 -11.19
C GLN A 254 -16.22 -5.88 -9.96
N PHE A 255 -15.18 -5.42 -9.28
CA PHE A 255 -14.69 -6.08 -8.08
C PHE A 255 -15.65 -5.90 -6.89
N GLY A 256 -16.27 -4.72 -6.76
CA GLY A 256 -17.32 -4.49 -5.77
C GLY A 256 -18.49 -5.45 -5.91
N PHE A 257 -18.95 -5.69 -7.14
CA PHE A 257 -19.96 -6.72 -7.42
C PHE A 257 -19.50 -8.12 -7.05
N ARG A 258 -18.27 -8.50 -7.41
CA ARG A 258 -17.73 -9.83 -7.08
C ARG A 258 -17.63 -10.06 -5.58
N LEU A 259 -17.13 -9.09 -4.84
CA LEU A 259 -17.01 -9.18 -3.38
C LEU A 259 -18.38 -9.26 -2.71
N LEU A 260 -19.36 -8.47 -3.20
CA LEU A 260 -20.74 -8.52 -2.72
C LEU A 260 -21.40 -9.88 -3.00
N ASN A 261 -21.27 -10.40 -4.22
CA ASN A 261 -21.84 -11.71 -4.58
C ASN A 261 -21.21 -12.83 -3.75
N LEU A 262 -19.91 -12.78 -3.47
CA LEU A 262 -19.28 -13.72 -2.56
C LEU A 262 -19.91 -13.62 -1.16
N CYS A 263 -20.10 -12.40 -0.65
CA CYS A 263 -20.72 -12.19 0.66
C CYS A 263 -22.16 -12.71 0.72
N ASP A 264 -22.95 -12.53 -0.34
CA ASP A 264 -24.32 -13.09 -0.46
C ASP A 264 -24.32 -14.63 -0.35
N GLN A 265 -23.28 -15.28 -0.89
CA GLN A 265 -23.20 -16.75 -0.89
C GLN A 265 -22.73 -17.34 0.44
N VAL A 266 -21.78 -16.68 1.10
CA VAL A 266 -21.09 -17.28 2.25
C VAL A 266 -21.31 -16.54 3.57
N GLY A 267 -21.92 -15.36 3.56
CA GLY A 267 -22.12 -14.51 4.73
C GLY A 267 -20.92 -13.58 5.03
N ALA A 268 -21.22 -12.42 5.63
CA ALA A 268 -20.23 -11.40 5.96
C ALA A 268 -19.23 -11.87 7.05
N GLU A 269 -19.64 -12.78 7.92
CA GLU A 269 -18.83 -13.36 8.99
C GLU A 269 -17.97 -14.55 8.52
N SER A 270 -18.16 -15.03 7.31
CA SER A 270 -17.48 -16.22 6.84
C SER A 270 -15.98 -16.03 6.69
N LYS A 271 -15.22 -17.08 6.97
CA LYS A 271 -13.77 -17.08 6.78
C LYS A 271 -13.38 -16.74 5.34
N VAL A 272 -14.16 -17.24 4.37
CA VAL A 272 -13.91 -17.02 2.93
C VAL A 272 -14.06 -15.55 2.57
N PHE A 273 -15.16 -14.90 2.99
CA PHE A 273 -15.34 -13.47 2.78
C PHE A 273 -14.24 -12.64 3.45
N MET A 274 -13.89 -12.96 4.69
CA MET A 274 -12.83 -12.28 5.43
C MET A 274 -11.45 -12.45 4.78
N GLN A 275 -11.18 -13.61 4.18
CA GLN A 275 -9.93 -13.84 3.42
C GLN A 275 -9.93 -13.03 2.12
N ALA A 276 -11.03 -12.98 1.37
CA ALA A 276 -11.16 -12.19 0.16
C ALA A 276 -10.98 -10.69 0.44
N LEU A 277 -11.65 -10.19 1.46
CA LEU A 277 -11.53 -8.81 1.91
C LEU A 277 -10.10 -8.50 2.36
N GLY A 278 -9.52 -9.35 3.20
CA GLY A 278 -8.15 -9.18 3.70
C GLY A 278 -7.11 -9.22 2.58
N ASN A 279 -7.24 -10.11 1.60
CA ASN A 279 -6.39 -10.17 0.41
C ASN A 279 -6.43 -8.86 -0.36
N HIS A 280 -7.64 -8.33 -0.59
CA HIS A 280 -7.83 -7.08 -1.31
C HIS A 280 -7.24 -5.88 -0.55
N ILE A 281 -7.43 -5.83 0.77
CA ILE A 281 -6.84 -4.82 1.64
C ILE A 281 -5.31 -4.87 1.59
N LEU A 282 -4.71 -6.06 1.66
CA LEU A 282 -3.25 -6.21 1.60
C LEU A 282 -2.68 -5.75 0.25
N LYS A 283 -3.31 -6.14 -0.85
CA LYS A 283 -2.81 -5.89 -2.22
C LYS A 283 -3.23 -4.51 -2.75
N VAL A 284 -4.53 -4.32 -3.00
CA VAL A 284 -5.06 -3.09 -3.59
C VAL A 284 -5.04 -1.94 -2.59
N GLY A 285 -5.41 -2.22 -1.35
CA GLY A 285 -5.34 -1.26 -0.24
C GLY A 285 -3.91 -0.92 0.20
N LYS A 286 -2.90 -1.63 -0.30
CA LYS A 286 -1.46 -1.44 0.02
C LYS A 286 -1.12 -1.58 1.51
N HIS A 287 -1.96 -2.26 2.28
CA HIS A 287 -1.69 -2.51 3.68
C HIS A 287 -0.48 -3.43 3.89
N MET A 288 -0.14 -4.31 2.92
CA MET A 288 1.09 -5.09 3.01
C MET A 288 2.32 -4.18 3.04
N GLN A 289 2.35 -3.13 2.22
CA GLN A 289 3.44 -2.15 2.22
C GLN A 289 3.51 -1.38 3.54
N LEU A 290 2.36 -1.01 4.10
CA LEU A 290 2.31 -0.32 5.40
C LEU A 290 2.78 -1.24 6.54
N ILE A 291 2.37 -2.51 6.53
CA ILE A 291 2.83 -3.51 7.51
C ILE A 291 4.35 -3.68 7.43
N ASP A 292 4.90 -3.86 6.23
CA ASP A 292 6.34 -3.96 6.01
C ASP A 292 7.07 -2.72 6.55
N LEU A 293 6.58 -1.53 6.20
CA LEU A 293 7.16 -0.27 6.63
C LEU A 293 7.25 -0.17 8.16
N LEU A 294 6.14 -0.40 8.84
CA LEU A 294 6.08 -0.30 10.30
C LEU A 294 6.86 -1.43 10.99
N TYR A 295 6.83 -2.64 10.44
CA TYR A 295 7.59 -3.77 10.98
C TYR A 295 9.10 -3.48 10.96
N PHE A 296 9.64 -3.06 9.82
CA PHE A 296 11.06 -2.80 9.72
C PHE A 296 11.51 -1.60 10.54
N PHE A 297 10.72 -0.54 10.57
CA PHE A 297 11.00 0.58 11.46
C PHE A 297 11.07 0.16 12.93
N GLN A 298 10.09 -0.65 13.36
CA GLN A 298 10.05 -1.19 14.72
C GLN A 298 11.28 -2.06 15.02
N GLU A 299 11.62 -3.00 14.14
CA GLU A 299 12.78 -3.89 14.31
C GLU A 299 14.10 -3.11 14.44
N GLU A 300 14.27 -2.08 13.62
CA GLU A 300 15.45 -1.21 13.69
C GLU A 300 15.57 -0.49 15.04
N LYS A 301 14.45 0.02 15.54
CA LYS A 301 14.41 0.70 16.85
C LYS A 301 14.72 -0.28 17.99
N ILE A 302 14.16 -1.47 17.97
CA ILE A 302 14.40 -2.52 18.97
C ILE A 302 15.86 -2.96 18.94
N LYS A 303 16.45 -3.17 17.77
CA LYS A 303 17.88 -3.52 17.62
C LYS A 303 18.81 -2.46 18.20
N LYS A 304 18.42 -1.19 18.18
CA LYS A 304 19.13 -0.08 18.83
C LYS A 304 18.89 0.02 20.32
N GLY A 305 18.15 -0.92 20.93
CA GLY A 305 17.84 -0.95 22.35
C GLY A 305 16.68 -0.03 22.75
N GLU A 306 15.96 0.56 21.78
CA GLU A 306 14.76 1.32 22.07
C GLU A 306 13.60 0.39 22.46
N LYS A 307 12.83 0.79 23.46
CA LYS A 307 11.62 0.07 23.87
C LYS A 307 10.46 0.46 22.96
N PHE A 308 9.79 -0.53 22.39
CA PHE A 308 8.63 -0.32 21.54
C PHE A 308 7.40 -0.99 22.17
N ASN A 309 6.49 -0.19 22.73
CA ASN A 309 5.34 -0.68 23.50
C ASN A 309 4.12 0.25 23.37
N SER A 310 3.03 -0.07 24.04
CA SER A 310 1.77 0.69 23.99
C SER A 310 1.86 2.14 24.48
N LYS A 311 2.91 2.51 25.21
CA LYS A 311 3.08 3.88 25.72
C LYS A 311 3.73 4.81 24.69
N ASN A 312 4.70 4.31 23.93
CA ASN A 312 5.49 5.11 23.00
C ASN A 312 5.22 4.84 21.52
N HIS A 313 4.48 3.77 21.16
CA HIS A 313 4.25 3.40 19.75
C HIS A 313 3.64 4.52 18.91
N LYS A 314 2.71 5.29 19.54
CA LYS A 314 2.03 6.39 18.84
C LYS A 314 3.02 7.48 18.44
N GLU A 315 3.92 7.85 19.35
CA GLU A 315 4.97 8.82 19.08
C GLU A 315 5.94 8.29 18.02
N LEU A 316 6.44 7.08 18.17
CA LEU A 316 7.41 6.49 17.28
C LEU A 316 6.85 6.25 15.87
N PHE A 317 5.68 5.60 15.74
CA PHE A 317 5.07 5.33 14.43
C PHE A 317 4.53 6.60 13.78
N ASP A 318 3.84 7.46 14.53
CA ASP A 318 3.31 8.70 13.99
C ASP A 318 4.43 9.63 13.51
N ASN A 319 5.51 9.79 14.29
CA ASN A 319 6.66 10.59 13.89
C ASN A 319 7.32 10.00 12.64
N HIS A 320 7.50 8.68 12.59
CA HIS A 320 8.02 8.02 11.41
C HIS A 320 7.16 8.29 10.16
N LEU A 321 5.82 8.21 10.27
CA LEU A 321 4.92 8.51 9.15
C LEU A 321 4.94 10.01 8.77
N VAL A 322 5.17 10.90 9.72
CA VAL A 322 5.41 12.34 9.47
C VAL A 322 6.72 12.53 8.71
N ASP A 323 7.80 11.94 9.20
CA ASP A 323 9.14 12.07 8.65
C ASP A 323 9.21 11.64 7.18
N ILE A 324 8.43 10.60 6.82
CA ILE A 324 8.31 10.12 5.45
C ILE A 324 7.21 10.82 4.63
N GLY A 325 6.61 11.88 5.16
CA GLY A 325 5.62 12.70 4.47
C GLY A 325 4.28 12.01 4.19
N GLN A 326 3.96 10.92 4.92
CA GLN A 326 2.71 10.17 4.72
C GLN A 326 1.54 10.74 5.50
N VAL A 327 1.81 11.40 6.61
CA VAL A 327 0.79 12.07 7.44
C VAL A 327 1.29 13.46 7.82
N PRO A 328 0.38 14.43 8.03
CA PRO A 328 0.79 15.77 8.45
C PRO A 328 1.41 15.76 9.84
N PRO A 329 2.30 16.71 10.16
CA PRO A 329 2.80 16.94 11.50
C PRO A 329 1.66 17.03 12.52
N TRP A 330 1.94 16.63 13.77
CA TRP A 330 0.90 16.51 14.79
C TRP A 330 0.17 17.84 15.03
N GLU A 331 0.86 18.98 14.93
CA GLU A 331 0.33 20.35 15.10
C GLU A 331 -0.70 20.69 14.02
N ASP A 332 -0.50 20.22 12.79
CA ASP A 332 -1.33 20.53 11.62
C ASP A 332 -2.56 19.63 11.50
N ARG A 333 -2.65 18.59 12.36
CA ARG A 333 -3.79 17.67 12.32
C ARG A 333 -5.05 18.30 12.87
N LYS A 334 -6.16 18.06 12.17
CA LYS A 334 -7.47 18.46 12.65
C LYS A 334 -7.76 17.83 14.02
N PRO A 335 -8.50 18.52 14.90
CA PRO A 335 -8.97 17.91 16.14
C PRO A 335 -9.70 16.60 15.81
N GLY A 336 -9.37 15.54 16.53
CA GLY A 336 -10.14 14.29 16.51
C GLY A 336 -11.55 14.52 17.05
N ARG A 337 -12.39 13.49 17.04
CA ARG A 337 -13.75 13.60 17.60
C ARG A 337 -13.68 14.13 19.03
N LYS A 338 -14.60 15.04 19.36
CA LYS A 338 -14.70 15.68 20.68
C LYS A 338 -14.69 14.69 21.86
N THR A 339 -15.09 13.44 21.64
CA THR A 339 -15.14 12.39 22.66
C THR A 339 -13.78 11.78 23.03
N SER A 340 -12.75 11.95 22.18
CA SER A 340 -11.41 11.39 22.44
C SER A 340 -10.39 12.42 22.91
N GLY A 341 -10.70 13.70 22.90
CA GLY A 341 -9.82 14.78 23.38
C GLY A 341 -8.47 14.89 22.66
N GLY A 342 -8.25 14.14 21.58
CA GLY A 342 -6.98 14.06 20.88
C GLY A 342 -7.03 14.47 19.42
N LYS A 343 -5.86 14.71 18.84
CA LYS A 343 -5.70 14.92 17.40
C LYS A 343 -5.86 13.59 16.64
N GLN A 344 -6.15 13.69 15.34
CA GLN A 344 -6.40 12.54 14.48
C GLN A 344 -5.17 11.60 14.42
N ASN A 345 -5.38 10.33 14.73
CA ASN A 345 -4.38 9.28 14.58
C ASN A 345 -4.69 8.48 13.31
N TYR A 346 -3.74 8.42 12.39
CA TYR A 346 -3.94 7.91 11.04
C TYR A 346 -3.80 6.38 10.90
N ILE A 347 -3.27 5.68 11.91
CA ILE A 347 -3.07 4.22 11.86
C ILE A 347 -3.82 3.45 12.93
N ARG A 348 -4.58 4.14 13.78
CA ARG A 348 -5.29 3.48 14.89
C ARG A 348 -6.35 2.49 14.40
N ASP A 349 -7.09 2.89 13.38
CA ASP A 349 -8.21 2.09 12.87
C ASP A 349 -7.67 0.92 12.02
N GLU A 350 -6.49 1.08 11.41
CA GLU A 350 -5.75 0.02 10.73
C GLU A 350 -5.32 -1.08 11.70
N PHE A 351 -4.86 -0.76 12.91
CA PHE A 351 -4.53 -1.77 13.91
C PHE A 351 -5.75 -2.60 14.31
N LYS A 352 -6.92 -1.96 14.46
CA LYS A 352 -8.17 -2.67 14.72
C LYS A 352 -8.52 -3.61 13.57
N LEU A 353 -8.49 -3.10 12.34
CA LEU A 353 -8.72 -3.88 11.13
C LEU A 353 -7.76 -5.09 11.06
N TRP A 354 -6.46 -4.86 11.22
CA TRP A 354 -5.46 -5.91 11.17
C TRP A 354 -5.66 -6.97 12.24
N ASN A 355 -6.11 -6.57 13.43
CA ASN A 355 -6.48 -7.54 14.47
C ASN A 355 -7.70 -8.37 14.07
N LYS A 356 -8.76 -7.75 13.53
CA LYS A 356 -9.96 -8.45 13.06
C LYS A 356 -9.68 -9.41 11.91
N LEU A 357 -8.73 -9.07 11.04
CA LEU A 357 -8.25 -9.94 9.96
C LEU A 357 -7.20 -10.97 10.43
N GLY A 358 -6.75 -10.89 11.68
CA GLY A 358 -5.75 -11.78 12.25
C GLY A 358 -4.32 -11.49 11.81
N PHE A 359 -4.03 -10.29 11.30
CA PHE A 359 -2.68 -9.87 10.87
C PHE A 359 -1.76 -9.51 12.03
N ILE A 360 -2.33 -9.09 13.17
CA ILE A 360 -1.60 -8.85 14.41
C ILE A 360 -2.14 -9.71 15.54
N LEU A 361 -1.25 -10.09 16.45
CA LEU A 361 -1.59 -10.88 17.62
C LEU A 361 -2.02 -9.95 18.78
N GLY A 362 -2.86 -10.49 19.66
CA GLY A 362 -3.37 -9.74 20.81
C GLY A 362 -4.74 -9.10 20.55
N ASN A 363 -5.11 -8.15 21.37
CA ASN A 363 -6.34 -7.36 21.27
C ASN A 363 -6.02 -5.87 21.48
N GLU A 364 -7.02 -4.99 21.43
CA GLU A 364 -6.82 -3.53 21.57
C GLU A 364 -5.95 -3.09 22.76
N ARG A 365 -5.90 -3.88 23.82
CA ARG A 365 -5.08 -3.62 25.01
C ARG A 365 -3.71 -4.28 24.96
N THR A 366 -3.53 -5.27 24.12
CA THR A 366 -2.35 -6.15 24.06
C THR A 366 -1.68 -6.23 22.70
N TYR A 367 -1.99 -5.33 21.73
CA TYR A 367 -1.32 -5.27 20.43
C TYR A 367 0.19 -5.15 20.54
N PHE A 368 0.64 -4.38 21.54
CA PHE A 368 2.04 -4.13 21.78
C PHE A 368 2.52 -4.96 22.95
N ARG A 369 3.35 -5.94 22.68
CA ARG A 369 4.09 -6.63 23.74
C ARG A 369 5.16 -5.71 24.28
N GLU A 370 5.35 -5.75 25.60
CA GLU A 370 6.34 -4.91 26.28
C GLU A 370 7.73 -5.15 25.66
N ASN A 371 8.35 -4.08 25.20
CA ASN A 371 9.67 -4.01 24.55
C ASN A 371 9.79 -4.66 23.16
N TYR A 372 8.79 -5.39 22.68
CA TYR A 372 8.82 -6.10 21.37
C TYR A 372 7.89 -5.49 20.31
N GLY A 373 7.10 -4.49 20.67
CA GLY A 373 6.17 -3.80 19.77
C GLY A 373 5.03 -4.68 19.25
N LEU A 374 4.54 -4.33 18.06
CA LEU A 374 3.51 -5.09 17.35
C LEU A 374 4.04 -6.47 16.95
N GLN A 375 3.23 -7.49 17.22
CA GLN A 375 3.53 -8.85 16.81
C GLN A 375 2.70 -9.22 15.59
N PHE A 376 3.31 -9.20 14.41
CA PHE A 376 2.64 -9.57 13.16
C PHE A 376 2.50 -11.09 13.05
N ASN A 377 1.31 -11.53 12.62
CA ASN A 377 1.01 -12.94 12.35
C ASN A 377 1.37 -13.27 10.88
N TRP A 378 2.68 -13.39 10.61
CA TRP A 378 3.18 -13.64 9.26
C TRP A 378 2.58 -14.88 8.56
N PRO A 379 2.35 -16.02 9.25
CA PRO A 379 1.66 -17.16 8.64
C PRO A 379 0.26 -16.77 8.13
N LYS A 380 -0.50 -16.02 8.92
CA LYS A 380 -1.85 -15.58 8.56
C LYS A 380 -1.84 -14.54 7.44
N ILE A 381 -0.93 -13.58 7.49
CA ILE A 381 -0.73 -12.59 6.42
C ILE A 381 -0.41 -13.30 5.10
N ARG A 382 0.49 -14.29 5.11
CA ARG A 382 0.84 -15.08 3.93
C ARG A 382 -0.33 -15.90 3.42
N GLU A 383 -1.09 -16.57 4.29
CA GLU A 383 -2.30 -17.30 3.93
C GLU A 383 -3.28 -16.40 3.17
N ILE A 384 -3.58 -15.23 3.75
CA ILE A 384 -4.55 -14.29 3.17
C ILE A 384 -3.99 -13.61 1.90
N TYR A 385 -2.71 -13.26 1.88
CA TYR A 385 -2.08 -12.65 0.71
C TYR A 385 -2.11 -13.57 -0.52
N ASN A 386 -2.00 -14.88 -0.32
CA ASN A 386 -2.05 -15.88 -1.39
C ASN A 386 -3.47 -16.39 -1.70
N PHE A 387 -4.49 -15.90 -1.00
CA PHE A 387 -5.87 -16.27 -1.27
C PHE A 387 -6.29 -15.81 -2.68
N ASP A 388 -6.91 -16.69 -3.45
CA ASP A 388 -7.46 -16.38 -4.78
C ASP A 388 -9.00 -16.40 -4.72
N ILE A 389 -9.60 -15.22 -4.86
CA ILE A 389 -11.05 -15.08 -4.91
C ILE A 389 -11.67 -15.79 -6.14
N ASN A 390 -10.89 -15.98 -7.22
CA ASN A 390 -11.39 -16.63 -8.43
C ASN A 390 -11.71 -18.11 -8.24
N GLU A 391 -11.20 -18.73 -7.18
CA GLU A 391 -11.56 -20.11 -6.83
C GLU A 391 -12.99 -20.22 -6.26
N PHE A 392 -13.63 -19.09 -5.91
CA PHE A 392 -14.93 -19.04 -5.22
C PHE A 392 -15.98 -18.20 -5.97
N THR A 393 -15.63 -17.57 -7.07
CA THR A 393 -16.51 -16.74 -7.91
C THR A 393 -16.40 -17.15 -9.37
#